data_a9f379bd7a0e7e23a1a35187594faded
#
_entry.id   a9f379bd7a0e7e23a1a35187594faded
#
_cell.length_a   1.000
_cell.length_b   1.000
_cell.length_c   1.000
_cell.angle_alpha   90.00
_cell.angle_beta   90.00
_cell.angle_gamma   90.00
#
_symmetry.space_group_name_H-M   'P 1'
#
loop_
_entity.id
_entity.type
_entity.pdbx_description
1 polymer ?
#
loop_
_entity_poly.entity_id
_entity_poly.type
_entity_poly.pdbx_seq_one_letter_code
_entity_poly.pdbx_strand_id
1 'polypeptide(L)'
;EDPTGYWNPQMADGHPTATLDNDYQLSTGENFSFRTTLYMDVNLKWIKGLSVRADASYGYGLAQSDYWLSGLITNTGNVDGNQGNKSKKTTKSQQYHAFAKYNREWTDHGLDIVTGIEANRSYTDNAVVAGKNLSGEFQEPKIIGTMLGNNSAYIGGESYTFSFFNRIDYKFKQRYLLGASFVREGSSKFVKENRFGDFYSVSGGWIISDEAFMRNAGFISLLKLRGSYGETGNQNIPSEVTKNSYSIKSKQYYNNMQNMFLWNIANKAAKWEKNKSIDLGLDYALFNNKV
;
A
#
# COMPACT_ATOMS: atom_id res chain seq x y z
N GLU A 1 30.07 -39.63 13.20
CA GLU A 1 28.66 -39.87 13.57
C GLU A 1 27.95 -38.52 13.69
N ASP A 2 26.77 -38.39 13.10
CA ASP A 2 25.98 -37.20 13.20
C ASP A 2 25.31 -37.10 14.59
N PRO A 3 25.70 -36.13 15.46
CA PRO A 3 25.16 -36.00 16.79
C PRO A 3 23.69 -35.62 16.84
N THR A 4 23.13 -35.17 15.72
CA THR A 4 21.72 -34.71 15.61
C THR A 4 20.79 -35.79 15.11
N GLY A 5 21.31 -36.84 14.45
CA GLY A 5 20.51 -37.84 13.72
C GLY A 5 19.84 -37.33 12.45
N TYR A 6 20.04 -36.07 12.08
CA TYR A 6 19.42 -35.43 10.95
C TYR A 6 20.31 -35.23 9.72
N TRP A 7 21.60 -35.58 9.85
CA TRP A 7 22.53 -35.38 8.74
C TRP A 7 22.29 -36.35 7.59
N ASN A 8 22.15 -35.85 6.40
CA ASN A 8 22.10 -36.63 5.18
C ASN A 8 23.05 -36.01 4.14
N PRO A 9 24.18 -36.65 3.81
CA PRO A 9 25.18 -36.13 2.90
C PRO A 9 24.70 -35.96 1.47
N GLN A 10 23.54 -36.51 1.14
CA GLN A 10 22.94 -36.40 -0.21
C GLN A 10 21.97 -35.25 -0.36
N MET A 11 21.61 -34.53 0.69
CA MET A 11 20.73 -33.39 0.69
C MET A 11 21.52 -32.09 0.72
N ALA A 12 21.52 -31.36 -0.39
CA ALA A 12 22.21 -30.07 -0.51
C ALA A 12 21.57 -28.94 0.33
N ASP A 13 20.30 -29.08 0.69
CA ASP A 13 19.48 -28.02 1.30
C ASP A 13 19.17 -28.26 2.81
N GLY A 14 19.88 -29.17 3.46
CA GLY A 14 19.63 -29.55 4.84
C GLY A 14 18.49 -30.57 5.00
N HIS A 15 18.21 -30.98 6.23
CA HIS A 15 17.23 -32.01 6.54
C HIS A 15 15.86 -31.35 6.82
N PRO A 16 14.79 -31.63 6.03
CA PRO A 16 13.50 -30.94 6.18
C PRO A 16 12.88 -31.08 7.57
N THR A 17 13.06 -32.23 8.23
CA THR A 17 12.51 -32.47 9.57
C THR A 17 13.29 -31.72 10.66
N ALA A 18 14.58 -31.52 10.49
CA ALA A 18 15.41 -30.77 11.44
C ALA A 18 15.06 -29.27 11.46
N THR A 19 14.57 -28.72 10.34
CA THR A 19 14.11 -27.33 10.28
C THR A 19 12.80 -27.10 11.03
N LEU A 20 12.09 -28.17 11.39
CA LEU A 20 10.87 -28.10 12.21
C LEU A 20 11.17 -28.25 13.72
N ASP A 21 12.40 -28.57 14.07
CA ASP A 21 12.84 -28.74 15.45
C ASP A 21 13.39 -27.41 15.99
N ASN A 22 12.75 -26.89 17.04
CA ASN A 22 13.14 -25.63 17.66
C ASN A 22 14.55 -25.63 18.27
N ASP A 23 15.12 -26.83 18.52
CA ASP A 23 16.48 -26.96 19.02
C ASP A 23 17.53 -26.62 17.97
N TYR A 24 17.16 -26.71 16.67
CA TYR A 24 18.04 -26.42 15.55
C TYR A 24 17.65 -25.18 14.74
N GLN A 25 16.38 -24.83 14.75
CA GLN A 25 15.90 -23.61 14.11
C GLN A 25 14.83 -22.95 14.98
N LEU A 26 15.03 -21.68 15.29
CA LEU A 26 14.05 -20.88 16.02
C LEU A 26 13.72 -19.60 15.21
N SER A 27 12.45 -19.35 15.03
CA SER A 27 11.95 -18.10 14.47
C SER A 27 10.84 -17.55 15.35
N THR A 28 11.08 -16.40 15.95
CA THR A 28 10.09 -15.73 16.79
C THR A 28 9.78 -14.35 16.26
N GLY A 29 8.55 -13.88 16.48
CA GLY A 29 8.14 -12.57 16.06
C GLY A 29 7.12 -11.96 17.01
N GLU A 30 7.31 -10.69 17.32
CA GLU A 30 6.41 -9.90 18.13
C GLU A 30 5.96 -8.67 17.33
N ASN A 31 4.66 -8.40 17.35
CA ASN A 31 4.08 -7.25 16.68
C ASN A 31 3.23 -6.46 17.67
N PHE A 32 3.55 -5.18 17.78
CA PHE A 32 2.73 -4.22 18.49
C PHE A 32 2.22 -3.16 17.50
N SER A 33 0.93 -2.85 17.54
CA SER A 33 0.37 -1.76 16.74
C SER A 33 -0.63 -0.94 17.56
N PHE A 34 -0.54 0.36 17.38
CA PHE A 34 -1.47 1.33 17.96
C PHE A 34 -1.95 2.28 16.86
N ARG A 35 -3.24 2.57 16.83
CA ARG A 35 -3.84 3.60 15.97
C ARG A 35 -4.85 4.40 16.76
N THR A 36 -4.78 5.72 16.61
CA THR A 36 -5.80 6.64 17.11
C THR A 36 -6.32 7.51 15.99
N THR A 37 -7.59 7.83 16.03
CA THR A 37 -8.24 8.74 15.09
C THR A 37 -9.09 9.73 15.86
N LEU A 38 -8.89 11.01 15.59
CA LEU A 38 -9.73 12.10 16.04
C LEU A 38 -10.53 12.59 14.83
N TYR A 39 -11.81 12.83 15.01
CA TYR A 39 -12.65 13.37 13.95
C TYR A 39 -13.59 14.45 14.48
N MET A 40 -13.96 15.34 13.59
CA MET A 40 -14.97 16.36 13.80
C MET A 40 -15.93 16.33 12.61
N ASP A 41 -17.21 16.29 12.88
CA ASP A 41 -18.29 16.33 11.89
C ASP A 41 -19.25 17.47 12.27
N VAL A 42 -19.44 18.42 11.35
CA VAL A 42 -20.26 19.62 11.60
C VAL A 42 -21.30 19.77 10.50
N ASN A 43 -22.56 19.70 10.89
CA ASN A 43 -23.68 20.03 10.02
C ASN A 43 -24.01 21.52 10.14
N LEU A 44 -23.85 22.27 9.05
CA LEU A 44 -24.07 23.71 9.05
C LEU A 44 -25.56 24.03 8.91
N LYS A 45 -26.22 24.33 10.03
CA LYS A 45 -27.69 24.54 10.06
C LYS A 45 -28.18 25.71 9.22
N TRP A 46 -27.33 26.71 8.99
CA TRP A 46 -27.68 27.90 8.18
C TRP A 46 -27.57 27.64 6.65
N ILE A 47 -26.88 26.60 6.24
CA ILE A 47 -26.82 26.12 4.85
C ILE A 47 -27.38 24.72 4.83
N LYS A 48 -28.66 24.57 4.50
CA LYS A 48 -29.30 23.24 4.45
C LYS A 48 -28.58 22.31 3.50
N GLY A 49 -28.17 21.14 4.00
CA GLY A 49 -27.49 20.11 3.21
C GLY A 49 -25.97 20.20 3.20
N LEU A 50 -25.36 21.21 3.85
CA LEU A 50 -23.91 21.32 3.96
C LEU A 50 -23.40 20.71 5.27
N SER A 51 -22.48 19.76 5.14
CA SER A 51 -21.69 19.22 6.25
C SER A 51 -20.20 19.31 5.93
N VAL A 52 -19.40 19.47 6.97
CA VAL A 52 -17.93 19.48 6.89
C VAL A 52 -17.41 18.45 7.86
N ARG A 53 -16.52 17.59 7.38
CA ARG A 53 -15.82 16.64 8.21
C ARG A 53 -14.32 16.80 8.09
N ALA A 54 -13.64 16.69 9.21
CA ALA A 54 -12.19 16.60 9.29
C ALA A 54 -11.80 15.46 10.21
N ASP A 55 -10.81 14.68 9.83
CA ASP A 55 -10.24 13.65 10.68
C ASP A 55 -8.71 13.59 10.55
N ALA A 56 -8.08 13.21 11.65
CA ALA A 56 -6.66 13.02 11.76
C ALA A 56 -6.38 11.68 12.45
N SER A 57 -5.60 10.83 11.82
CA SER A 57 -5.19 9.53 12.33
C SER A 57 -3.68 9.47 12.52
N TYR A 58 -3.26 8.89 13.63
CA TYR A 58 -1.88 8.53 13.89
C TYR A 58 -1.78 7.04 14.17
N GLY A 59 -0.88 6.36 13.45
CA GLY A 59 -0.57 4.95 13.64
C GLY A 59 0.91 4.76 13.99
N TYR A 60 1.16 3.86 14.93
CA TYR A 60 2.49 3.40 15.29
C TYR A 60 2.50 1.89 15.28
N GLY A 61 3.49 1.30 14.62
CA GLY A 61 3.72 -0.14 14.57
C GLY A 61 5.17 -0.45 14.92
N LEU A 62 5.36 -1.48 15.72
CA LEU A 62 6.65 -2.07 16.05
C LEU A 62 6.56 -3.57 15.74
N ALA A 63 7.42 -4.04 14.85
CA ALA A 63 7.60 -5.46 14.58
C ALA A 63 9.05 -5.85 14.93
N GLN A 64 9.20 -6.89 15.71
CA GLN A 64 10.50 -7.48 16.02
C GLN A 64 10.48 -8.93 15.57
N SER A 65 11.58 -9.40 15.01
CA SER A 65 11.74 -10.80 14.67
C SER A 65 13.16 -11.25 14.96
N ASP A 66 13.27 -12.42 15.55
CA ASP A 66 14.50 -13.09 15.85
C ASP A 66 14.52 -14.42 15.10
N TYR A 67 15.61 -14.68 14.43
CA TYR A 67 15.84 -15.92 13.71
C TYR A 67 17.18 -16.50 14.13
N TRP A 68 17.19 -17.79 14.38
CA TRP A 68 18.39 -18.55 14.68
C TRP A 68 18.37 -19.88 13.92
N LEU A 69 19.54 -20.29 13.43
CA LEU A 69 19.76 -21.55 12.72
C LEU A 69 21.06 -22.17 13.19
N SER A 70 20.99 -23.43 13.64
CA SER A 70 22.16 -24.20 14.03
C SER A 70 23.03 -24.56 12.84
N GLY A 71 24.32 -24.41 12.96
CA GLY A 71 25.30 -24.87 11.98
C GLY A 71 25.31 -26.39 11.80
N LEU A 72 24.74 -27.14 12.74
CA LEU A 72 24.68 -28.61 12.70
C LEU A 72 23.75 -29.15 11.62
N ILE A 73 22.75 -28.36 11.22
CA ILE A 73 21.76 -28.79 10.20
C ILE A 73 21.96 -28.14 8.84
N THR A 74 22.92 -27.22 8.69
CA THR A 74 23.23 -26.60 7.41
C THR A 74 24.22 -27.47 6.62
N ASN A 75 23.74 -28.11 5.57
CA ASN A 75 24.55 -29.02 4.72
C ASN A 75 25.16 -28.27 3.50
N THR A 76 25.81 -27.18 3.71
CA THR A 76 26.42 -26.47 2.56
C THR A 76 27.91 -26.72 2.40
N GLY A 77 28.48 -27.71 3.09
CA GLY A 77 29.95 -27.94 3.09
C GLY A 77 30.75 -26.71 3.54
N ASN A 78 30.08 -25.60 3.75
CA ASN A 78 30.56 -24.37 4.33
C ASN A 78 30.26 -24.45 5.83
N VAL A 79 31.26 -24.50 6.62
CA VAL A 79 31.21 -24.38 8.08
C VAL A 79 30.82 -22.94 8.48
N ASP A 80 29.67 -22.47 7.99
CA ASP A 80 29.17 -21.14 8.34
C ASP A 80 28.69 -21.05 9.80
N GLY A 81 28.86 -22.16 10.58
CA GLY A 81 28.49 -22.22 11.99
C GLY A 81 27.04 -21.82 12.25
N ASN A 82 26.73 -21.55 13.49
CA ASN A 82 25.42 -21.03 13.87
C ASN A 82 25.17 -19.65 13.23
N GLN A 83 23.95 -19.44 12.71
CA GLN A 83 23.55 -18.19 12.08
C GLN A 83 22.38 -17.58 12.85
N GLY A 84 22.33 -16.27 12.89
CA GLY A 84 21.22 -15.57 13.50
C GLY A 84 20.98 -14.20 12.88
N ASN A 85 19.73 -13.75 12.91
CA ASN A 85 19.41 -12.37 12.64
C ASN A 85 18.36 -11.85 13.63
N LYS A 86 18.46 -10.56 13.88
CA LYS A 86 17.49 -9.81 14.67
C LYS A 86 17.06 -8.60 13.87
N SER A 87 15.78 -8.46 13.67
CA SER A 87 15.24 -7.29 13.00
C SER A 87 14.28 -6.53 13.89
N LYS A 88 14.30 -5.20 13.72
CA LYS A 88 13.37 -4.29 14.37
C LYS A 88 12.86 -3.30 13.35
N LYS A 89 11.56 -3.38 13.03
CA LYS A 89 10.87 -2.50 12.11
C LYS A 89 9.92 -1.60 12.86
N THR A 90 10.11 -0.30 12.71
CA THR A 90 9.18 0.71 13.21
C THR A 90 8.44 1.34 12.04
N THR A 91 7.12 1.45 12.14
CA THR A 91 6.29 2.13 11.15
C THR A 91 5.49 3.22 11.84
N LYS A 92 5.50 4.43 11.26
CA LYS A 92 4.67 5.55 11.72
C LYS A 92 3.83 6.01 10.54
N SER A 93 2.53 6.18 10.74
CA SER A 93 1.60 6.67 9.73
C SER A 93 0.80 7.85 10.26
N GLN A 94 0.64 8.86 9.43
CA GLN A 94 -0.18 10.03 9.69
C GLN A 94 -1.12 10.21 8.51
N GLN A 95 -2.40 10.37 8.78
CA GLN A 95 -3.43 10.56 7.76
C GLN A 95 -4.30 11.73 8.19
N TYR A 96 -4.55 12.64 7.26
CA TYR A 96 -5.37 13.82 7.45
C TYR A 96 -6.37 13.90 6.32
N HIS A 97 -7.66 13.96 6.65
CA HIS A 97 -8.73 14.13 5.70
C HIS A 97 -9.55 15.35 6.10
N ALA A 98 -9.93 16.15 5.13
CA ALA A 98 -10.91 17.21 5.34
C ALA A 98 -11.77 17.31 4.09
N PHE A 99 -13.09 17.25 4.24
CA PHE A 99 -14.00 17.38 3.12
C PHE A 99 -15.31 18.06 3.51
N ALA A 100 -15.90 18.73 2.53
CA ALA A 100 -17.23 19.27 2.59
C ALA A 100 -18.15 18.43 1.69
N LYS A 101 -19.32 18.15 2.20
CA LYS A 101 -20.40 17.50 1.46
C LYS A 101 -21.60 18.40 1.45
N TYR A 102 -22.13 18.66 0.24
CA TYR A 102 -23.36 19.39 0.03
C TYR A 102 -24.36 18.48 -0.68
N ASN A 103 -25.50 18.26 -0.03
CA ASN A 103 -26.59 17.48 -0.59
C ASN A 103 -27.86 18.34 -0.57
N ARG A 104 -28.52 18.45 -1.69
CA ARG A 104 -29.78 19.18 -1.79
C ARG A 104 -30.70 18.58 -2.85
N GLU A 105 -31.95 18.47 -2.46
CA GLU A 105 -33.03 18.07 -3.36
C GLU A 105 -34.06 19.20 -3.51
N TRP A 106 -34.52 19.44 -4.72
CA TRP A 106 -35.63 20.31 -5.10
C TRP A 106 -36.67 19.45 -5.81
N THR A 107 -37.79 20.02 -6.20
CA THR A 107 -38.91 19.31 -6.83
C THR A 107 -38.49 18.26 -7.88
N ASP A 108 -37.64 18.64 -8.84
CA ASP A 108 -37.20 17.79 -9.95
C ASP A 108 -35.66 17.56 -9.96
N HIS A 109 -34.94 18.18 -9.08
CA HIS A 109 -33.47 18.21 -9.10
C HIS A 109 -32.89 17.67 -7.82
N GLY A 110 -31.86 16.86 -7.93
CA GLY A 110 -31.00 16.43 -6.82
C GLY A 110 -29.55 16.76 -7.15
N LEU A 111 -28.82 17.30 -6.18
CA LEU A 111 -27.42 17.68 -6.32
C LEU A 111 -26.63 17.20 -5.10
N ASP A 112 -25.62 16.39 -5.37
CA ASP A 112 -24.63 15.94 -4.39
C ASP A 112 -23.25 16.44 -4.82
N ILE A 113 -22.58 17.17 -3.94
CA ILE A 113 -21.21 17.65 -4.17
C ILE A 113 -20.36 17.19 -2.99
N VAL A 114 -19.20 16.61 -3.30
CA VAL A 114 -18.18 16.33 -2.32
C VAL A 114 -16.87 16.95 -2.80
N THR A 115 -16.22 17.72 -1.95
CA THR A 115 -14.90 18.30 -2.24
C THR A 115 -14.03 18.14 -1.02
N GLY A 116 -12.76 17.81 -1.20
CA GLY A 116 -11.90 17.61 -0.06
C GLY A 116 -10.44 17.43 -0.42
N ILE A 117 -9.66 17.32 0.64
CA ILE A 117 -8.23 17.04 0.61
C ILE A 117 -7.90 15.84 1.48
N GLU A 118 -6.89 15.12 1.08
CA GLU A 118 -6.29 14.03 1.84
C GLU A 118 -4.76 14.19 1.83
N ALA A 119 -4.12 13.99 2.96
CA ALA A 119 -2.68 13.97 3.07
C ALA A 119 -2.25 12.77 3.91
N ASN A 120 -1.33 11.96 3.37
CA ASN A 120 -0.79 10.80 4.05
C ASN A 120 0.72 10.91 4.14
N ARG A 121 1.26 10.55 5.30
CA ARG A 121 2.69 10.39 5.55
C ARG A 121 2.92 9.01 6.13
N SER A 122 3.85 8.27 5.57
CA SER A 122 4.31 6.99 6.10
C SER A 122 5.82 7.02 6.26
N TYR A 123 6.27 6.67 7.45
CA TYR A 123 7.67 6.51 7.78
C TYR A 123 7.90 5.06 8.20
N THR A 124 8.91 4.43 7.60
CA THR A 124 9.35 3.09 7.98
C THR A 124 10.84 3.13 8.27
N ASP A 125 11.22 2.52 9.36
CA ASP A 125 12.57 2.33 9.80
C ASP A 125 12.75 0.84 10.09
N ASN A 126 13.74 0.21 9.47
CA ASN A 126 14.04 -1.21 9.64
C ASN A 126 15.53 -1.39 9.87
N ALA A 127 15.88 -1.85 11.06
CA ALA A 127 17.23 -2.22 11.41
C ALA A 127 17.33 -3.74 11.47
N VAL A 128 18.30 -4.32 10.76
CA VAL A 128 18.59 -5.74 10.75
C VAL A 128 20.05 -5.95 11.15
N VAL A 129 20.27 -6.81 12.12
CA VAL A 129 21.60 -7.27 12.51
C VAL A 129 21.64 -8.77 12.27
N ALA A 130 22.59 -9.24 11.45
CA ALA A 130 22.75 -10.64 11.13
C ALA A 130 24.20 -11.07 11.39
N GLY A 131 24.39 -12.29 11.86
CA GLY A 131 25.69 -12.86 12.15
C GLY A 131 25.78 -14.32 11.73
N LYS A 132 26.99 -14.76 11.41
CA LYS A 132 27.37 -16.14 11.15
C LYS A 132 28.49 -16.54 12.10
N ASN A 133 28.73 -17.82 12.24
CA ASN A 133 29.76 -18.38 13.17
C ASN A 133 29.54 -17.91 14.61
N LEU A 134 28.28 -17.87 15.03
CA LEU A 134 27.96 -17.51 16.41
C LEU A 134 28.46 -18.60 17.35
N SER A 135 29.15 -18.21 18.42
CA SER A 135 29.65 -19.15 19.42
C SER A 135 28.51 -19.58 20.35
N GLY A 136 28.38 -20.90 20.53
CA GLY A 136 27.49 -21.51 21.51
C GLY A 136 26.28 -22.21 20.93
N GLU A 137 25.80 -23.23 21.61
CA GLU A 137 24.59 -24.01 21.33
C GLU A 137 23.32 -23.30 21.87
N PHE A 138 23.37 -21.96 22.03
CA PHE A 138 22.31 -21.24 22.69
C PHE A 138 21.20 -20.88 21.69
N GLN A 139 20.01 -21.36 21.98
CA GLN A 139 18.76 -21.07 21.28
C GLN A 139 18.32 -19.60 21.38
N GLU A 140 18.95 -18.80 22.21
CA GLU A 140 18.72 -17.36 22.23
C GLU A 140 19.67 -16.67 21.25
N PRO A 141 19.18 -15.84 20.32
CA PRO A 141 20.02 -15.02 19.44
C PRO A 141 20.66 -13.88 20.24
N LYS A 142 21.43 -14.21 21.24
CA LYS A 142 22.39 -13.29 21.82
C LYS A 142 23.53 -13.19 20.84
N ILE A 143 23.45 -12.15 19.99
CA ILE A 143 24.55 -11.78 19.09
C ILE A 143 25.71 -11.30 19.97
N ILE A 144 26.33 -12.21 20.68
CA ILE A 144 27.56 -12.03 21.45
C ILE A 144 28.56 -12.95 20.78
N GLY A 145 29.03 -12.62 19.64
CA GLY A 145 30.07 -13.34 18.95
C GLY A 145 30.79 -12.42 18.00
N THR A 146 31.98 -12.78 17.69
CA THR A 146 32.81 -12.09 16.72
C THR A 146 32.06 -12.07 15.39
N MET A 147 31.48 -10.92 15.05
CA MET A 147 30.77 -10.73 13.79
C MET A 147 31.79 -10.74 12.65
N LEU A 148 32.19 -11.92 12.22
CA LEU A 148 33.00 -12.10 11.03
C LEU A 148 32.06 -12.05 9.81
N GLY A 149 31.93 -10.87 9.21
CA GLY A 149 31.08 -10.64 8.05
C GLY A 149 29.74 -9.99 8.42
N ASN A 150 29.78 -8.73 8.81
CA ASN A 150 28.63 -7.94 9.22
C ASN A 150 27.67 -7.69 8.07
N ASN A 151 26.53 -8.33 8.09
CA ASN A 151 25.37 -7.92 7.32
C ASN A 151 24.40 -7.17 8.23
N SER A 152 24.76 -5.96 8.62
CA SER A 152 23.80 -5.03 9.22
C SER A 152 23.25 -4.12 8.14
N ALA A 153 21.94 -4.01 8.07
CA ALA A 153 21.28 -3.15 7.16
C ALA A 153 20.36 -2.19 7.93
N TYR A 154 20.45 -0.92 7.59
CA TYR A 154 19.47 0.08 7.99
C TYR A 154 18.71 0.51 6.73
N ILE A 155 17.40 0.30 6.75
CA ILE A 155 16.51 0.69 5.65
C ILE A 155 15.46 1.62 6.23
N GLY A 156 15.67 2.91 6.04
CA GLY A 156 14.69 3.95 6.40
C GLY A 156 14.04 4.53 5.15
N GLY A 157 12.78 4.82 5.22
CA GLY A 157 12.06 5.43 4.11
C GLY A 157 10.88 6.27 4.58
N GLU A 158 10.67 7.37 3.89
CA GLU A 158 9.53 8.24 4.12
C GLU A 158 8.80 8.48 2.80
N SER A 159 7.48 8.39 2.84
CA SER A 159 6.62 8.64 1.70
C SER A 159 5.49 9.58 2.08
N TYR A 160 5.14 10.46 1.15
CA TYR A 160 4.05 11.41 1.26
C TYR A 160 3.14 11.27 0.05
N THR A 161 1.85 11.31 0.30
CA THR A 161 0.84 11.48 -0.73
C THR A 161 -0.09 12.61 -0.35
N PHE A 162 -0.58 13.30 -1.35
CA PHE A 162 -1.57 14.36 -1.20
C PHE A 162 -2.60 14.22 -2.31
N SER A 163 -3.86 14.32 -1.97
CA SER A 163 -4.96 14.29 -2.93
C SER A 163 -5.89 15.47 -2.68
N PHE A 164 -6.29 16.12 -3.77
CA PHE A 164 -7.42 17.02 -3.83
C PHE A 164 -8.48 16.39 -4.73
N PHE A 165 -9.70 16.24 -4.23
CA PHE A 165 -10.75 15.56 -4.96
C PHE A 165 -12.05 16.35 -4.93
N ASN A 166 -12.77 16.23 -6.04
CA ASN A 166 -14.11 16.77 -6.21
C ASN A 166 -14.98 15.75 -6.92
N ARG A 167 -16.22 15.66 -6.50
CA ARG A 167 -17.25 14.86 -7.14
C ARG A 167 -18.55 15.62 -7.13
N ILE A 168 -19.25 15.60 -8.25
CA ILE A 168 -20.58 16.19 -8.45
C ILE A 168 -21.46 15.11 -9.04
N ASP A 169 -22.56 14.81 -8.38
CA ASP A 169 -23.62 13.96 -8.90
C ASP A 169 -24.91 14.80 -8.99
N TYR A 170 -25.51 14.81 -10.16
CA TYR A 170 -26.71 15.54 -10.45
C TYR A 170 -27.80 14.61 -10.97
N LYS A 171 -29.01 14.79 -10.45
CA LYS A 171 -30.21 14.05 -10.85
C LYS A 171 -31.29 15.02 -11.33
N PHE A 172 -31.86 14.70 -12.46
CA PHE A 172 -33.03 15.45 -12.95
C PHE A 172 -34.22 14.53 -13.11
N LYS A 173 -35.33 14.88 -12.48
CA LYS A 173 -36.59 14.10 -12.42
C LYS A 173 -36.40 12.66 -12.00
N GLN A 174 -35.35 12.38 -11.25
CA GLN A 174 -34.92 11.02 -10.85
C GLN A 174 -34.65 10.06 -12.04
N ARG A 175 -34.63 10.58 -13.29
CA ARG A 175 -34.46 9.79 -14.53
C ARG A 175 -33.14 10.01 -15.21
N TYR A 176 -32.67 11.25 -15.23
CA TYR A 176 -31.37 11.59 -15.82
C TYR A 176 -30.35 11.78 -14.73
N LEU A 177 -29.31 10.97 -14.79
CA LEU A 177 -28.25 10.92 -13.80
C LEU A 177 -26.95 11.35 -14.48
N LEU A 178 -26.28 12.32 -13.93
CA LEU A 178 -24.98 12.80 -14.41
C LEU A 178 -23.99 12.82 -13.25
N GLY A 179 -22.81 12.32 -13.46
CA GLY A 179 -21.72 12.35 -12.50
C GLY A 179 -20.44 12.86 -13.14
N ALA A 180 -19.68 13.65 -12.40
CA ALA A 180 -18.33 14.06 -12.79
C ALA A 180 -17.42 14.04 -11.57
N SER A 181 -16.17 13.64 -11.76
CA SER A 181 -15.15 13.77 -10.72
C SER A 181 -13.83 14.27 -11.27
N PHE A 182 -13.09 14.93 -10.40
CA PHE A 182 -11.73 15.37 -10.62
C PHE A 182 -10.89 15.04 -9.40
N VAL A 183 -9.76 14.41 -9.62
CA VAL A 183 -8.77 14.10 -8.57
C VAL A 183 -7.40 14.57 -9.04
N ARG A 184 -6.74 15.36 -8.19
CA ARG A 184 -5.33 15.71 -8.34
C ARG A 184 -4.55 15.03 -7.23
N GLU A 185 -3.70 14.08 -7.61
CA GLU A 185 -2.87 13.33 -6.66
C GLU A 185 -1.40 13.70 -6.79
N GLY A 186 -0.73 13.83 -5.66
CA GLY A 186 0.70 14.03 -5.56
C GLY A 186 1.38 12.91 -4.80
N SER A 187 2.56 12.47 -5.24
CA SER A 187 3.35 11.44 -4.56
C SER A 187 4.81 11.80 -4.49
N SER A 188 5.41 11.59 -3.32
CA SER A 188 6.85 11.79 -3.11
C SER A 188 7.75 10.78 -3.83
N LYS A 189 7.16 9.73 -4.43
CA LYS A 189 7.89 8.76 -5.25
C LYS A 189 8.39 9.35 -6.56
N PHE A 190 7.75 10.42 -7.04
CA PHE A 190 8.11 11.10 -8.27
C PHE A 190 8.95 12.35 -8.01
N VAL A 191 9.76 12.74 -8.98
CA VAL A 191 10.48 14.02 -8.96
C VAL A 191 9.51 15.19 -8.95
N LYS A 192 9.97 16.37 -8.52
CA LYS A 192 9.11 17.54 -8.31
C LYS A 192 8.24 17.89 -9.52
N GLU A 193 8.80 17.76 -10.72
CA GLU A 193 8.15 18.10 -12.01
C GLU A 193 7.03 17.14 -12.38
N ASN A 194 7.12 15.87 -11.98
CA ASN A 194 6.19 14.80 -12.32
C ASN A 194 5.36 14.33 -11.10
N ARG A 195 5.43 15.07 -10.00
CA ARG A 195 4.85 14.66 -8.71
C ARG A 195 3.34 14.55 -8.75
N PHE A 196 2.67 15.42 -9.50
CA PHE A 196 1.22 15.48 -9.55
C PHE A 196 0.66 14.82 -10.80
N GLY A 197 -0.44 14.07 -10.63
CA GLY A 197 -1.27 13.51 -11.68
C GLY A 197 -2.71 14.04 -11.55
N ASP A 198 -3.32 14.37 -12.68
CA ASP A 198 -4.70 14.81 -12.77
C ASP A 198 -5.54 13.71 -13.44
N PHE A 199 -6.67 13.34 -12.80
CA PHE A 199 -7.53 12.26 -13.19
C PHE A 199 -8.98 12.74 -13.22
N TYR A 200 -9.70 12.36 -14.27
CA TYR A 200 -11.07 12.81 -14.50
C TYR A 200 -11.98 11.62 -14.71
N SER A 201 -13.22 11.75 -14.27
CA SER A 201 -14.26 10.82 -14.67
C SER A 201 -15.57 11.54 -14.98
N VAL A 202 -16.33 10.95 -15.89
CA VAL A 202 -17.70 11.38 -16.19
C VAL A 202 -18.58 10.15 -16.30
N SER A 203 -19.81 10.27 -15.87
CA SER A 203 -20.81 9.21 -15.97
C SER A 203 -22.19 9.77 -16.32
N GLY A 204 -22.97 8.97 -17.02
CA GLY A 204 -24.35 9.28 -17.36
C GLY A 204 -25.25 8.06 -17.13
N GLY A 205 -26.47 8.31 -16.73
CA GLY A 205 -27.49 7.27 -16.60
C GLY A 205 -28.87 7.82 -17.01
N TRP A 206 -29.64 6.98 -17.68
CA TRP A 206 -31.00 7.30 -18.07
C TRP A 206 -31.93 6.15 -17.68
N ILE A 207 -32.90 6.46 -16.82
CA ILE A 207 -33.95 5.52 -16.42
C ILE A 207 -35.09 5.65 -17.44
N ILE A 208 -35.04 4.81 -18.46
CA ILE A 208 -35.93 4.80 -19.59
C ILE A 208 -37.35 4.37 -19.19
N SER A 209 -37.44 3.42 -18.24
CA SER A 209 -38.70 2.88 -17.73
C SER A 209 -39.63 3.95 -17.15
N ASP A 210 -39.06 5.08 -16.65
CA ASP A 210 -39.83 6.15 -16.03
C ASP A 210 -40.32 7.19 -17.03
N GLU A 211 -40.01 7.02 -18.31
CA GLU A 211 -40.44 7.93 -19.35
C GLU A 211 -41.90 7.74 -19.72
N ALA A 212 -42.54 8.83 -20.17
CA ALA A 212 -43.96 8.82 -20.51
C ALA A 212 -44.31 7.81 -21.62
N PHE A 213 -43.43 7.60 -22.59
CA PHE A 213 -43.62 6.65 -23.69
C PHE A 213 -43.54 5.17 -23.25
N MET A 214 -42.93 4.90 -22.06
CA MET A 214 -42.83 3.55 -21.51
C MET A 214 -44.02 3.14 -20.65
N ARG A 215 -44.96 4.03 -20.36
CA ARG A 215 -46.12 3.75 -19.47
C ARG A 215 -46.96 2.55 -19.90
N ASN A 216 -47.02 2.29 -21.22
CA ASN A 216 -47.78 1.16 -21.77
C ASN A 216 -46.99 -0.19 -21.75
N ALA A 217 -45.73 -0.15 -21.43
CA ALA A 217 -44.87 -1.35 -21.31
C ALA A 217 -44.86 -1.92 -19.89
N GLY A 218 -46.06 -2.24 -19.38
CA GLY A 218 -46.25 -2.64 -17.97
C GLY A 218 -45.51 -3.91 -17.51
N PHE A 219 -44.92 -4.65 -18.45
CA PHE A 219 -44.07 -5.79 -18.13
C PHE A 219 -42.62 -5.41 -17.77
N ILE A 220 -42.19 -4.16 -18.11
CA ILE A 220 -40.85 -3.64 -17.81
C ILE A 220 -40.95 -2.85 -16.52
N SER A 221 -40.32 -3.38 -15.46
CA SER A 221 -40.28 -2.73 -14.15
C SER A 221 -39.13 -1.75 -14.02
N LEU A 222 -37.99 -2.04 -14.67
CA LEU A 222 -36.81 -1.16 -14.75
C LEU A 222 -36.17 -1.34 -16.12
N LEU A 223 -35.83 -0.23 -16.74
CA LEU A 223 -34.92 -0.18 -17.89
C LEU A 223 -34.04 1.06 -17.73
N LYS A 224 -32.75 0.83 -17.45
CA LYS A 224 -31.78 1.90 -17.25
C LYS A 224 -30.55 1.68 -18.12
N LEU A 225 -30.24 2.68 -18.92
CA LEU A 225 -28.97 2.76 -19.65
C LEU A 225 -27.96 3.55 -18.82
N ARG A 226 -26.73 3.09 -18.76
CA ARG A 226 -25.65 3.80 -18.09
C ARG A 226 -24.35 3.72 -18.90
N GLY A 227 -23.54 4.76 -18.77
CA GLY A 227 -22.21 4.81 -19.35
C GLY A 227 -21.27 5.64 -18.51
N SER A 228 -20.01 5.29 -18.51
CA SER A 228 -18.98 6.06 -17.84
C SER A 228 -17.66 6.02 -18.59
N TYR A 229 -16.90 7.09 -18.41
CA TYR A 229 -15.49 7.18 -18.78
C TYR A 229 -14.71 7.64 -17.55
N GLY A 230 -13.58 6.99 -17.26
CA GLY A 230 -12.77 7.36 -16.12
C GLY A 230 -11.28 7.17 -16.37
N GLU A 231 -10.50 8.03 -15.73
CA GLU A 231 -9.05 7.90 -15.63
C GLU A 231 -8.67 7.62 -14.17
N THR A 232 -7.79 6.64 -13.94
CA THR A 232 -7.20 6.35 -12.63
C THR A 232 -5.68 6.37 -12.72
N GLY A 233 -5.04 6.86 -11.65
CA GLY A 233 -3.59 6.93 -11.53
C GLY A 233 -3.01 5.70 -10.84
N ASN A 234 -1.86 5.24 -11.32
CA ASN A 234 -1.06 4.24 -10.62
C ASN A 234 0.33 4.81 -10.31
N GLN A 235 0.70 4.78 -9.03
CA GLN A 235 2.01 5.20 -8.51
C GLN A 235 2.86 4.01 -8.05
N ASN A 236 2.52 2.79 -8.44
CA ASN A 236 3.22 1.60 -7.98
C ASN A 236 4.56 1.40 -8.69
N ILE A 237 5.49 2.31 -8.38
CA ILE A 237 6.90 2.22 -8.77
C ILE A 237 7.77 2.05 -7.53
N PRO A 238 8.90 1.31 -7.62
CA PRO A 238 9.90 1.30 -6.55
C PRO A 238 10.42 2.72 -6.28
N SER A 239 10.65 3.04 -5.00
CA SER A 239 11.10 4.39 -4.60
C SER A 239 12.50 4.74 -5.14
N GLU A 240 13.28 3.72 -5.51
CA GLU A 240 14.63 3.83 -6.04
C GLU A 240 14.67 4.25 -7.52
N VAL A 241 13.56 4.08 -8.25
CA VAL A 241 13.50 4.41 -9.69
C VAL A 241 13.85 5.89 -9.94
N THR A 242 13.42 6.78 -9.06
CA THR A 242 13.65 8.23 -9.19
C THR A 242 14.88 8.75 -8.44
N LYS A 243 15.69 7.85 -7.84
CA LYS A 243 16.88 8.19 -7.05
C LYS A 243 18.10 7.48 -7.60
N ASN A 244 19.23 8.14 -7.54
CA ASN A 244 20.51 7.46 -7.74
C ASN A 244 20.78 6.57 -6.52
N SER A 245 21.14 5.32 -6.76
CA SER A 245 21.65 4.44 -5.71
C SER A 245 23.09 4.03 -5.98
N TYR A 246 23.83 3.84 -4.91
CA TYR A 246 25.25 3.49 -4.96
C TYR A 246 25.45 2.16 -4.25
N SER A 247 26.35 1.34 -4.76
CA SER A 247 26.75 0.09 -4.15
C SER A 247 28.25 0.12 -3.85
N ILE A 248 28.61 -0.54 -2.75
CA ILE A 248 30.00 -0.70 -2.33
C ILE A 248 30.42 -2.14 -2.66
N LYS A 249 31.45 -2.31 -3.48
CA LYS A 249 32.02 -3.65 -3.68
C LYS A 249 33.00 -3.98 -2.57
N SER A 250 32.71 -5.05 -1.85
CA SER A 250 33.67 -5.63 -0.90
C SER A 250 34.95 -6.05 -1.63
N LYS A 251 36.10 -5.81 -0.99
CA LYS A 251 37.44 -6.15 -1.51
C LYS A 251 37.96 -5.33 -2.72
N GLN A 252 37.30 -4.25 -3.09
CA GLN A 252 37.87 -3.29 -4.05
C GLN A 252 38.17 -1.97 -3.34
N TYR A 253 39.45 -1.65 -3.22
CA TYR A 253 39.93 -0.46 -2.56
C TYR A 253 40.71 0.41 -3.53
N TYR A 254 40.51 1.72 -3.45
CA TYR A 254 41.34 2.72 -4.06
C TYR A 254 41.87 3.62 -2.95
N ASN A 255 43.20 3.70 -2.80
CA ASN A 255 43.85 4.48 -1.75
C ASN A 255 43.29 4.21 -0.34
N ASN A 256 43.16 2.92 0.05
CA ASN A 256 42.57 2.42 1.29
C ASN A 256 41.07 2.77 1.55
N MET A 257 40.38 3.35 0.56
CA MET A 257 38.95 3.57 0.61
C MET A 257 38.21 2.54 -0.25
N GLN A 258 37.10 2.02 0.27
CA GLN A 258 36.24 1.13 -0.51
C GLN A 258 35.67 1.83 -1.73
N ASN A 259 35.73 1.16 -2.89
CA ASN A 259 35.14 1.69 -4.12
C ASN A 259 33.62 1.67 -4.05
N MET A 260 33.04 2.82 -4.26
CA MET A 260 31.62 3.03 -4.43
C MET A 260 31.31 3.28 -5.90
N PHE A 261 30.37 2.56 -6.46
CA PHE A 261 29.95 2.76 -7.85
C PHE A 261 28.44 3.01 -7.93
N LEU A 262 28.04 3.73 -8.95
CA LEU A 262 26.65 4.01 -9.23
C LEU A 262 25.95 2.71 -9.66
N TRP A 263 25.00 2.22 -8.83
CA TRP A 263 24.25 1.00 -9.09
C TRP A 263 23.02 1.26 -9.95
N ASN A 264 22.29 2.32 -9.63
CA ASN A 264 21.07 2.70 -10.35
C ASN A 264 21.10 4.20 -10.66
N ILE A 265 20.80 4.54 -11.90
CA ILE A 265 20.67 5.92 -12.38
C ILE A 265 19.20 6.32 -12.26
N ALA A 266 18.95 7.45 -11.60
CA ALA A 266 17.60 7.98 -11.44
C ALA A 266 16.90 8.21 -12.77
N ASN A 267 15.74 7.62 -12.97
CA ASN A 267 14.84 7.97 -14.06
C ASN A 267 13.97 9.17 -13.65
N LYS A 268 14.43 10.37 -13.98
CA LYS A 268 13.70 11.62 -13.69
C LYS A 268 12.44 11.79 -14.56
N ALA A 269 12.30 11.02 -15.65
CA ALA A 269 11.12 11.05 -16.51
C ALA A 269 9.97 10.18 -16.00
N ALA A 270 10.18 9.38 -14.93
CA ALA A 270 9.13 8.59 -14.32
C ALA A 270 7.97 9.48 -13.86
N LYS A 271 6.76 9.10 -14.24
CA LYS A 271 5.52 9.82 -13.96
C LYS A 271 4.38 8.84 -13.68
N TRP A 272 3.24 9.36 -13.27
CA TRP A 272 2.02 8.62 -13.09
C TRP A 272 1.65 7.80 -14.33
N GLU A 273 1.35 6.53 -14.14
CA GLU A 273 0.70 5.71 -15.14
C GLU A 273 -0.81 6.01 -15.10
N LYS A 274 -1.42 6.21 -16.26
CA LYS A 274 -2.86 6.49 -16.39
C LYS A 274 -3.56 5.31 -17.00
N ASN A 275 -4.50 4.73 -16.25
CA ASN A 275 -5.43 3.75 -16.75
C ASN A 275 -6.72 4.44 -17.14
N LYS A 276 -7.21 4.16 -18.38
CA LYS A 276 -8.45 4.70 -18.91
C LYS A 276 -9.45 3.57 -19.07
N SER A 277 -10.65 3.78 -18.56
CA SER A 277 -11.75 2.83 -18.68
C SER A 277 -12.98 3.48 -19.29
N ILE A 278 -13.69 2.70 -20.09
CA ILE A 278 -15.02 3.02 -20.60
C ILE A 278 -15.92 1.85 -20.23
N ASP A 279 -17.03 2.17 -19.57
CA ASP A 279 -18.01 1.18 -19.17
C ASP A 279 -19.38 1.57 -19.75
N LEU A 280 -20.08 0.60 -20.33
CA LEU A 280 -21.46 0.70 -20.78
C LEU A 280 -22.27 -0.39 -20.11
N GLY A 281 -23.46 -0.07 -19.63
CA GLY A 281 -24.31 -1.01 -18.94
C GLY A 281 -25.78 -0.77 -19.21
N LEU A 282 -26.53 -1.86 -19.25
CA LEU A 282 -27.97 -1.88 -19.33
C LEU A 282 -28.50 -2.67 -18.13
N ASP A 283 -29.24 -2.01 -17.26
CA ASP A 283 -29.90 -2.63 -16.12
C ASP A 283 -31.39 -2.80 -16.49
N TYR A 284 -31.94 -4.01 -16.33
CA TYR A 284 -33.33 -4.26 -16.62
C TYR A 284 -33.96 -5.16 -15.55
N ALA A 285 -35.24 -4.94 -15.29
CA ALA A 285 -36.07 -5.79 -14.48
C ALA A 285 -37.45 -5.94 -15.10
N LEU A 286 -37.99 -7.14 -15.09
CA LEU A 286 -39.27 -7.50 -15.71
C LEU A 286 -40.26 -8.02 -14.66
N PHE A 287 -41.57 -7.94 -14.98
CA PHE A 287 -42.65 -8.59 -14.22
C PHE A 287 -42.61 -8.26 -12.71
N ASN A 288 -42.55 -6.98 -12.35
CA ASN A 288 -42.45 -6.52 -10.95
C ASN A 288 -41.21 -7.11 -10.22
N ASN A 289 -40.06 -7.03 -10.86
CA ASN A 289 -38.78 -7.51 -10.32
C ASN A 289 -38.73 -9.05 -10.07
N LYS A 290 -39.46 -9.82 -10.83
CA LYS A 290 -39.42 -11.29 -10.78
C LYS A 290 -38.32 -11.89 -11.65
N VAL A 291 -37.75 -11.10 -12.58
CA VAL A 291 -36.61 -11.42 -13.45
C VAL A 291 -35.70 -10.21 -13.51
#